data_4a6d27f5a25a0a9a7c5d995efac30278
#
_entry.id   4a6d27f5a25a0a9a7c5d995efac30278
#
_cell.length_a   1.000
_cell.length_b   1.000
_cell.length_c   1.000
_cell.angle_alpha   90.00
_cell.angle_beta   90.00
_cell.angle_gamma   90.00
#
_symmetry.space_group_name_H-M   'P 1'
#
loop_
_entity.id
_entity.type
_entity.pdbx_description
1 polymer ?
#
loop_
_entity_poly.entity_id
_entity_poly.type
_entity_poly.pdbx_seq_one_letter_code
_entity_poly.pdbx_strand_id
1 'polypeptide(L)'
;MNETYSYGLQLNWTFFDGGGKIALYKQAQAQRDAAQARVRDTELTIWQQVEQAYVTVQQAEEAIGAAEKGVESADENFRLSQGRFDAGVANIIELTDAQLALTNAQATVAQALATYRISIAQLDRFMGRR
;
A
#
# COMPACT_ATOMS: atom_id res chain seq x y z
N MET A 1 -21.27 51.50 54.07
CA MET A 1 -20.68 50.76 52.93
C MET A 1 -21.10 51.50 51.68
N ASN A 2 -20.17 52.22 51.05
CA ASN A 2 -20.45 52.91 49.79
C ASN A 2 -19.96 52.01 48.65
N GLU A 3 -20.90 51.45 47.90
CA GLU A 3 -20.58 50.71 46.67
C GLU A 3 -20.46 51.70 45.52
N THR A 4 -19.31 51.76 44.89
CA THR A 4 -19.06 52.63 43.74
C THR A 4 -18.98 51.76 42.49
N TYR A 5 -19.90 51.97 41.58
CA TYR A 5 -19.95 51.30 40.26
C TYR A 5 -19.43 52.26 39.20
N SER A 6 -18.44 51.81 38.39
CA SER A 6 -17.97 52.57 37.24
C SER A 6 -18.23 51.77 35.95
N TYR A 7 -18.86 52.40 34.98
CA TYR A 7 -19.07 51.87 33.65
C TYR A 7 -18.27 52.72 32.65
N GLY A 8 -17.60 52.03 31.73
CA GLY A 8 -16.79 52.70 30.70
C GLY A 8 -16.94 52.00 29.37
N LEU A 9 -17.10 52.72 28.27
CA LEU A 9 -16.98 52.24 26.89
C LEU A 9 -15.66 52.69 26.35
N GLN A 10 -14.83 51.74 25.93
CA GLN A 10 -13.53 52.00 25.29
C GLN A 10 -13.63 51.69 23.82
N LEU A 11 -13.44 52.72 22.94
CA LEU A 11 -13.33 52.56 21.51
C LEU A 11 -11.86 52.69 21.11
N ASN A 12 -11.25 51.61 20.62
CA ASN A 12 -9.87 51.61 20.17
C ASN A 12 -9.82 51.49 18.66
N TRP A 13 -9.53 52.56 17.94
CA TRP A 13 -9.48 52.62 16.50
C TRP A 13 -8.07 52.94 16.03
N THR A 14 -7.41 51.91 15.42
CA THR A 14 -6.08 52.09 14.83
C THR A 14 -6.24 52.73 13.44
N PHE A 15 -5.96 54.04 13.37
CA PHE A 15 -6.08 54.82 12.14
C PHE A 15 -4.96 54.48 11.12
N PHE A 16 -3.77 54.15 11.58
CA PHE A 16 -2.61 53.82 10.74
C PHE A 16 -1.82 52.67 11.39
N ASP A 17 -1.67 51.56 10.67
CA ASP A 17 -0.96 50.36 11.12
C ASP A 17 0.33 50.06 10.34
N GLY A 18 0.86 51.09 9.58
CA GLY A 18 2.09 50.90 8.83
C GLY A 18 2.01 49.87 7.71
N GLY A 19 0.81 49.55 7.21
CA GLY A 19 0.62 48.50 6.18
C GLY A 19 0.45 47.08 6.73
N GLY A 20 0.33 46.92 8.05
CA GLY A 20 0.15 45.60 8.72
C GLY A 20 -1.04 44.83 8.16
N LYS A 21 -2.18 45.48 7.90
CA LYS A 21 -3.38 44.82 7.30
C LYS A 21 -3.13 44.33 5.90
N ILE A 22 -2.35 45.06 5.08
CA ILE A 22 -1.97 44.64 3.72
C ILE A 22 -1.04 43.43 3.78
N ALA A 23 -0.09 43.44 4.72
CA ALA A 23 0.82 42.30 4.93
C ALA A 23 0.05 41.06 5.39
N LEU A 24 -0.90 41.18 6.31
CA LEU A 24 -1.76 40.08 6.77
C LEU A 24 -2.64 39.52 5.63
N TYR A 25 -3.18 40.41 4.77
CA TYR A 25 -3.94 39.98 3.60
C TYR A 25 -3.08 39.15 2.64
N LYS A 26 -1.87 39.65 2.31
CA LYS A 26 -0.92 38.91 1.47
C LYS A 26 -0.50 37.59 2.08
N GLN A 27 -0.29 37.56 3.40
CA GLN A 27 0.01 36.33 4.13
C GLN A 27 -1.14 35.32 4.03
N ALA A 28 -2.38 35.76 4.24
CA ALA A 28 -3.56 34.90 4.12
C ALA A 28 -3.74 34.36 2.68
N GLN A 29 -3.47 35.21 1.68
CA GLN A 29 -3.49 34.80 0.27
C GLN A 29 -2.42 33.74 -0.02
N ALA A 30 -1.18 33.92 0.43
CA ALA A 30 -0.11 32.96 0.26
C ALA A 30 -0.41 31.63 0.99
N GLN A 31 -1.03 31.69 2.18
CA GLN A 31 -1.47 30.50 2.91
C GLN A 31 -2.57 29.72 2.15
N ARG A 32 -3.53 30.44 1.54
CA ARG A 32 -4.56 29.84 0.69
C ARG A 32 -3.92 29.14 -0.52
N ASP A 33 -2.99 29.81 -1.21
CA ASP A 33 -2.33 29.27 -2.39
C ASP A 33 -1.48 28.04 -2.02
N ALA A 34 -0.81 28.08 -0.88
CA ALA A 34 -0.09 26.93 -0.33
C ALA A 34 -1.02 25.77 0.01
N ALA A 35 -2.20 26.04 0.57
CA ALA A 35 -3.21 25.01 0.86
C ALA A 35 -3.75 24.37 -0.43
N GLN A 36 -4.01 25.17 -1.47
CA GLN A 36 -4.42 24.65 -2.79
C GLN A 36 -3.33 23.78 -3.44
N ALA A 37 -2.07 24.17 -3.32
CA ALA A 37 -0.95 23.36 -3.81
C ALA A 37 -0.86 22.01 -3.08
N ARG A 38 -1.08 22.00 -1.76
CA ARG A 38 -1.12 20.74 -0.97
C ARG A 38 -2.26 19.82 -1.38
N VAL A 39 -3.43 20.35 -1.72
CA VAL A 39 -4.54 19.53 -2.24
C VAL A 39 -4.13 18.83 -3.53
N ARG A 40 -3.54 19.56 -4.49
CA ARG A 40 -3.06 18.97 -5.75
C ARG A 40 -1.98 17.92 -5.52
N ASP A 41 -1.06 18.17 -4.62
CA ASP A 41 0.00 17.22 -4.25
C ASP A 41 -0.60 15.93 -3.66
N THR A 42 -1.61 16.06 -2.79
CA THR A 42 -2.34 14.92 -2.24
C THR A 42 -3.07 14.13 -3.34
N GLU A 43 -3.74 14.81 -4.26
CA GLU A 43 -4.41 14.18 -5.40
C GLU A 43 -3.43 13.37 -6.27
N LEU A 44 -2.26 13.95 -6.60
CA LEU A 44 -1.21 13.26 -7.36
C LEU A 44 -0.66 12.05 -6.61
N THR A 45 -0.47 12.18 -5.29
CA THR A 45 -0.01 11.08 -4.45
C THR A 45 -1.02 9.92 -4.43
N ILE A 46 -2.33 10.22 -4.34
CA ILE A 46 -3.38 9.19 -4.41
C ILE A 46 -3.35 8.49 -5.76
N TRP A 47 -3.25 9.24 -6.85
CA TRP A 47 -3.14 8.68 -8.20
C TRP A 47 -1.97 7.71 -8.32
N GLN A 48 -0.80 8.12 -7.86
CA GLN A 48 0.41 7.28 -7.87
C GLN A 48 0.22 6.01 -7.04
N GLN A 49 -0.41 6.11 -5.85
CA GLN A 49 -0.66 4.97 -4.99
C GLN A 49 -1.62 3.96 -5.62
N VAL A 50 -2.68 4.43 -6.29
CA VAL A 50 -3.64 3.56 -7.00
C VAL A 50 -2.96 2.87 -8.18
N GLU A 51 -2.19 3.59 -8.98
CA GLU A 51 -1.44 3.02 -10.11
C GLU A 51 -0.44 1.96 -9.65
N GLN A 52 0.33 2.26 -8.61
CA GLN A 52 1.27 1.31 -8.03
C GLN A 52 0.56 0.06 -7.49
N ALA A 53 -0.56 0.22 -6.80
CA ALA A 53 -1.34 -0.91 -6.30
C ALA A 53 -1.90 -1.76 -7.43
N TYR A 54 -2.35 -1.15 -8.52
CA TYR A 54 -2.83 -1.86 -9.70
C TYR A 54 -1.73 -2.72 -10.33
N VAL A 55 -0.54 -2.16 -10.56
CA VAL A 55 0.62 -2.91 -11.07
C VAL A 55 0.99 -4.06 -10.14
N THR A 56 0.92 -3.83 -8.81
CA THR A 56 1.19 -4.88 -7.82
C THR A 56 0.19 -6.04 -7.91
N VAL A 57 -1.08 -5.77 -8.17
CA VAL A 57 -2.10 -6.82 -8.40
C VAL A 57 -1.77 -7.64 -9.65
N GLN A 58 -1.41 -6.99 -10.76
CA GLN A 58 -1.01 -7.69 -11.98
C GLN A 58 0.21 -8.59 -11.76
N GLN A 59 1.24 -8.09 -11.09
CA GLN A 59 2.43 -8.88 -10.76
C GLN A 59 2.09 -10.07 -9.85
N ALA A 60 1.18 -9.90 -8.89
CA ALA A 60 0.75 -10.97 -8.02
C ALA A 60 -0.06 -12.04 -8.77
N GLU A 61 -0.86 -11.65 -9.78
CA GLU A 61 -1.58 -12.57 -10.66
C GLU A 61 -0.61 -13.40 -11.52
N GLU A 62 0.38 -12.77 -12.15
CA GLU A 62 1.40 -13.46 -12.93
C GLU A 62 2.22 -14.43 -12.06
N ALA A 63 2.50 -14.05 -10.80
CA ALA A 63 3.22 -14.91 -9.86
C ALA A 63 2.46 -16.19 -9.51
N ILE A 64 1.10 -16.19 -9.51
CA ILE A 64 0.30 -17.39 -9.33
C ILE A 64 0.54 -18.36 -10.49
N GLY A 65 0.45 -17.89 -11.73
CA GLY A 65 0.68 -18.73 -12.91
C GLY A 65 2.10 -19.31 -12.96
N ALA A 66 3.11 -18.55 -12.53
CA ALA A 66 4.48 -19.04 -12.43
C ALA A 66 4.63 -20.11 -11.32
N ALA A 67 3.98 -19.89 -10.17
CA ALA A 67 4.01 -20.83 -9.05
C ALA A 67 3.29 -22.16 -9.40
N GLU A 68 2.17 -22.10 -10.11
CA GLU A 68 1.43 -23.29 -10.58
C GLU A 68 2.28 -24.15 -11.53
N LYS A 69 2.99 -23.52 -12.48
CA LYS A 69 3.96 -24.23 -13.32
C LYS A 69 5.09 -24.86 -12.53
N GLY A 70 5.52 -24.18 -11.44
CA GLY A 70 6.49 -24.72 -10.50
C GLY A 70 6.00 -26.00 -9.83
N VAL A 71 4.72 -26.06 -9.45
CA VAL A 71 4.11 -27.28 -8.88
C VAL A 71 4.06 -28.39 -9.92
N GLU A 72 3.63 -28.08 -11.17
CA GLU A 72 3.57 -29.07 -12.24
C GLU A 72 4.94 -29.70 -12.50
N SER A 73 5.99 -28.90 -12.58
CA SER A 73 7.37 -29.39 -12.76
C SER A 73 7.87 -30.19 -11.58
N ALA A 74 7.54 -29.79 -10.35
CA ALA A 74 7.94 -30.51 -9.13
C ALA A 74 7.19 -31.84 -8.99
N ASP A 75 5.90 -31.90 -9.36
CA ASP A 75 5.11 -33.12 -9.36
C ASP A 75 5.65 -34.15 -10.37
N GLU A 76 5.96 -33.70 -11.59
CA GLU A 76 6.58 -34.57 -12.59
C GLU A 76 7.93 -35.12 -12.12
N ASN A 77 8.78 -34.26 -11.54
CA ASN A 77 10.06 -34.69 -10.96
C ASN A 77 9.87 -35.72 -9.84
N PHE A 78 8.89 -35.50 -8.95
CA PHE A 78 8.56 -36.45 -7.88
C PHE A 78 8.10 -37.79 -8.46
N ARG A 79 7.21 -37.81 -9.45
CA ARG A 79 6.74 -39.05 -10.10
C ARG A 79 7.86 -39.81 -10.79
N LEU A 80 8.77 -39.11 -11.47
CA LEU A 80 9.96 -39.73 -12.08
C LEU A 80 10.89 -40.32 -11.02
N SER A 81 11.18 -39.60 -9.93
CA SER A 81 12.01 -40.08 -8.83
C SER A 81 11.40 -41.28 -8.14
N GLN A 82 10.07 -41.28 -7.94
CA GLN A 82 9.34 -42.42 -7.39
C GLN A 82 9.44 -43.66 -8.31
N GLY A 83 9.22 -43.50 -9.62
CA GLY A 83 9.35 -44.63 -10.56
C GLY A 83 10.76 -45.22 -10.61
N ARG A 84 11.79 -44.38 -10.52
CA ARG A 84 13.20 -44.81 -10.44
C ARG A 84 13.53 -45.54 -9.12
N PHE A 85 12.96 -45.06 -8.02
CA PHE A 85 13.10 -45.71 -6.70
C PHE A 85 12.42 -47.08 -6.71
N ASP A 86 11.19 -47.18 -7.24
CA ASP A 86 10.44 -48.44 -7.32
C ASP A 86 11.14 -49.48 -8.23
N ALA A 87 11.85 -48.99 -9.27
CA ALA A 87 12.67 -49.84 -10.11
C ALA A 87 14.05 -50.21 -9.51
N GLY A 88 14.35 -49.73 -8.31
CA GLY A 88 15.60 -49.99 -7.59
C GLY A 88 16.82 -49.26 -8.14
N VAL A 89 16.64 -48.26 -8.98
CA VAL A 89 17.76 -47.52 -9.63
C VAL A 89 17.99 -46.12 -9.03
N ALA A 90 17.17 -45.70 -8.06
CA ALA A 90 17.34 -44.44 -7.33
C ALA A 90 17.46 -44.66 -5.81
N ASN A 91 18.07 -43.66 -5.14
CA ASN A 91 18.21 -43.66 -3.68
C ASN A 91 16.99 -43.00 -3.03
N ILE A 92 16.68 -43.42 -1.77
CA ILE A 92 15.63 -42.80 -0.95
C ILE A 92 15.85 -41.29 -0.73
N ILE A 93 17.09 -40.81 -0.73
CA ILE A 93 17.42 -39.39 -0.60
C ILE A 93 16.85 -38.60 -1.81
N GLU A 94 17.06 -39.11 -3.04
CA GLU A 94 16.52 -38.50 -4.26
C GLU A 94 15.01 -38.39 -4.22
N LEU A 95 14.32 -39.41 -3.76
CA LEU A 95 12.85 -39.41 -3.60
C LEU A 95 12.40 -38.40 -2.55
N THR A 96 13.09 -38.35 -1.40
CA THR A 96 12.77 -37.42 -0.30
C THR A 96 12.99 -35.96 -0.72
N ASP A 97 14.07 -35.68 -1.47
CA ASP A 97 14.37 -34.36 -2.00
C ASP A 97 13.30 -33.89 -3.00
N ALA A 98 12.88 -34.79 -3.88
CA ALA A 98 11.78 -34.52 -4.84
C ALA A 98 10.45 -34.27 -4.11
N GLN A 99 10.12 -35.01 -3.06
CA GLN A 99 8.95 -34.81 -2.22
C GLN A 99 9.00 -33.44 -1.52
N LEU A 100 10.17 -33.07 -0.97
CA LEU A 100 10.36 -31.76 -0.35
C LEU A 100 10.19 -30.62 -1.36
N ALA A 101 10.75 -30.78 -2.57
CA ALA A 101 10.59 -29.80 -3.65
C ALA A 101 9.12 -29.61 -4.04
N LEU A 102 8.33 -30.67 -4.15
CA LEU A 102 6.91 -30.61 -4.43
C LEU A 102 6.15 -29.87 -3.29
N THR A 103 6.44 -30.22 -2.04
CA THR A 103 5.82 -29.57 -0.88
C THR A 103 6.13 -28.08 -0.84
N ASN A 104 7.37 -27.69 -1.12
CA ASN A 104 7.78 -26.28 -1.20
C ASN A 104 7.10 -25.52 -2.35
N ALA A 105 6.96 -26.16 -3.51
CA ALA A 105 6.25 -25.59 -4.66
C ALA A 105 4.77 -25.34 -4.33
N GLN A 106 4.09 -26.30 -3.67
CA GLN A 106 2.72 -26.14 -3.19
C GLN A 106 2.56 -25.00 -2.18
N ALA A 107 3.50 -24.87 -1.24
CA ALA A 107 3.54 -23.76 -0.31
C ALA A 107 3.72 -22.41 -1.02
N THR A 108 4.51 -22.37 -2.09
CA THR A 108 4.70 -21.16 -2.92
C THR A 108 3.41 -20.71 -3.59
N VAL A 109 2.59 -21.64 -4.12
CA VAL A 109 1.27 -21.32 -4.69
C VAL A 109 0.35 -20.75 -3.62
N ALA A 110 0.29 -21.36 -2.42
CA ALA A 110 -0.51 -20.85 -1.31
C ALA A 110 -0.10 -19.41 -0.92
N GLN A 111 1.21 -19.15 -0.88
CA GLN A 111 1.75 -17.82 -0.61
C GLN A 111 1.41 -16.80 -1.72
N ALA A 112 1.51 -17.19 -2.99
CA ALA A 112 1.16 -16.34 -4.13
C ALA A 112 -0.32 -15.95 -4.10
N LEU A 113 -1.22 -16.90 -3.81
CA LEU A 113 -2.66 -16.64 -3.66
C LEU A 113 -2.96 -15.70 -2.48
N ALA A 114 -2.27 -15.87 -1.35
CA ALA A 114 -2.42 -14.97 -0.21
C ALA A 114 -1.96 -13.55 -0.56
N THR A 115 -0.81 -13.43 -1.22
CA THR A 115 -0.27 -12.13 -1.68
C THR A 115 -1.21 -11.44 -2.65
N TYR A 116 -1.80 -12.16 -3.60
CA TYR A 116 -2.77 -11.64 -4.55
C TYR A 116 -4.01 -11.07 -3.84
N ARG A 117 -4.57 -11.81 -2.88
CA ARG A 117 -5.72 -11.33 -2.08
C ARG A 117 -5.40 -10.08 -1.27
N ILE A 118 -4.19 -10.00 -0.71
CA ILE A 118 -3.73 -8.82 0.03
C ILE A 118 -3.59 -7.63 -0.92
N SER A 119 -3.02 -7.81 -2.11
CA SER A 119 -2.87 -6.72 -3.09
C SER A 119 -4.21 -6.19 -3.59
N ILE A 120 -5.23 -7.04 -3.80
CA ILE A 120 -6.59 -6.60 -4.12
C ILE A 120 -7.17 -5.76 -2.98
N ALA A 121 -7.06 -6.22 -1.73
CA ALA A 121 -7.56 -5.47 -0.58
C ALA A 121 -6.85 -4.11 -0.40
N GLN A 122 -5.56 -4.03 -0.73
CA GLN A 122 -4.82 -2.78 -0.76
C GLN A 122 -5.31 -1.84 -1.86
N LEU A 123 -5.55 -2.35 -3.07
CA LEU A 123 -6.10 -1.58 -4.18
C LEU A 123 -7.49 -1.02 -3.82
N ASP A 124 -8.38 -1.85 -3.27
CA ASP A 124 -9.72 -1.41 -2.81
C ASP A 124 -9.62 -0.30 -1.75
N ARG A 125 -8.67 -0.43 -0.83
CA ARG A 125 -8.40 0.61 0.18
C ARG A 125 -7.98 1.94 -0.44
N PHE A 126 -7.06 1.93 -1.42
CA PHE A 126 -6.60 3.16 -2.09
C PHE A 126 -7.69 3.78 -2.97
N MET A 127 -8.60 2.97 -3.52
CA MET A 127 -9.79 3.45 -4.23
C MET A 127 -10.90 3.95 -3.30
N GLY A 128 -10.74 3.85 -1.97
CA GLY A 128 -11.75 4.25 -0.99
C GLY A 128 -12.95 3.31 -0.90
N ARG A 129 -12.86 2.11 -1.45
CA ARG A 129 -13.89 1.07 -1.31
C ARG A 129 -13.70 0.35 0.03
N ARG A 130 -14.78 0.26 0.79
CA ARG A 130 -14.87 -0.52 2.05
C ARG A 130 -15.72 -1.74 1.84
#